data_3ead37c588952724cbb11c3c98a1f82f
#
_entry.id   3ead37c588952724cbb11c3c98a1f82f
#
_cell.length_a   1.000
_cell.length_b   1.000
_cell.length_c   1.000
_cell.angle_alpha   90.00
_cell.angle_beta   90.00
_cell.angle_gamma   90.00
#
_symmetry.space_group_name_H-M   'P 1'
#
loop_
_entity.id
_entity.type
_entity.pdbx_description
1 polymer ?
#
loop_
_entity_poly.entity_id
_entity_poly.type
_entity_poly.pdbx_seq_one_letter_code
_entity_poly.pdbx_strand_id
1 'polypeptide(L)'
;MTTTEIRAEDGSVQIRTEIRNEKTGMNIVVNVSKNAKGKITSATAEILDRGFGNVKISGEALSEIVKAAGTKNVKTTIKILTKNDWVIREVTVNVNTLLKRTMRPKKMKIIEIDPETGEKLVVSKMPFRVAADGSVELDHNELGHGIYELVTADEEEALTKQILRSIKATKQSATIRERQGTYFWFEKGVNWFNVDKVTFSVLNPDVARVSSNGRITGLKPGKTVVKAVVRLENGQSKVIRMTVTVNKKK
;
A
#
# COMPACT_ATOMS: atom_id res chain seq x y z
N MET A 1 14.52 -17.96 24.95
CA MET A 1 15.23 -17.23 23.90
C MET A 1 16.46 -18.03 23.50
N THR A 2 16.62 -18.34 22.24
CA THR A 2 17.75 -19.13 21.70
C THR A 2 18.42 -18.34 20.61
N THR A 3 19.75 -18.24 20.61
CA THR A 3 20.52 -17.52 19.59
C THR A 3 21.52 -18.46 18.92
N THR A 4 21.56 -18.45 17.61
CA THR A 4 22.48 -19.20 16.78
C THR A 4 23.29 -18.21 15.92
N GLU A 5 24.60 -18.42 15.85
CA GLU A 5 25.51 -17.61 15.04
C GLU A 5 26.17 -18.50 13.99
N ILE A 6 26.16 -18.07 12.72
CA ILE A 6 26.82 -18.74 11.60
C ILE A 6 27.83 -17.76 11.00
N ARG A 7 29.09 -18.16 10.91
CA ARG A 7 30.18 -17.40 10.27
C ARG A 7 30.51 -18.01 8.91
N ALA A 8 30.53 -17.15 7.89
CA ALA A 8 30.99 -17.54 6.56
C ALA A 8 32.51 -17.36 6.41
N GLU A 9 33.10 -18.00 5.38
CA GLU A 9 34.54 -17.92 5.10
C GLU A 9 35.04 -16.50 4.80
N ASP A 10 34.15 -15.63 4.27
CA ASP A 10 34.43 -14.20 4.00
C ASP A 10 34.45 -13.33 5.27
N GLY A 11 34.22 -13.93 6.45
CA GLY A 11 34.15 -13.26 7.72
C GLY A 11 32.81 -12.57 8.01
N SER A 12 31.81 -12.72 7.12
CA SER A 12 30.44 -12.26 7.40
C SER A 12 29.76 -13.16 8.44
N VAL A 13 28.79 -12.60 9.16
CA VAL A 13 28.12 -13.29 10.27
C VAL A 13 26.61 -13.17 10.10
N GLN A 14 25.91 -14.28 10.24
CA GLN A 14 24.46 -14.35 10.36
C GLN A 14 24.09 -14.77 11.81
N ILE A 15 23.24 -13.97 12.44
CA ILE A 15 22.76 -14.22 13.80
C ILE A 15 21.25 -14.42 13.70
N ARG A 16 20.76 -15.55 14.19
CA ARG A 16 19.35 -15.89 14.32
C ARG A 16 18.98 -16.00 15.78
N THR A 17 18.03 -15.20 16.24
CA THR A 17 17.51 -15.24 17.60
C THR A 17 16.03 -15.59 17.58
N GLU A 18 15.64 -16.66 18.27
CA GLU A 18 14.26 -17.09 18.47
C GLU A 18 13.79 -16.69 19.87
N ILE A 19 12.65 -15.98 19.92
CA ILE A 19 11.98 -15.54 21.13
C ILE A 19 10.59 -16.15 21.13
N ARG A 20 10.32 -17.05 22.09
CA ARG A 20 9.01 -17.71 22.25
C ARG A 20 8.27 -17.13 23.44
N ASN A 21 7.02 -16.75 23.23
CA ASN A 21 6.11 -16.38 24.30
C ASN A 21 5.05 -17.48 24.46
N GLU A 22 5.24 -18.32 25.47
CA GLU A 22 4.36 -19.47 25.73
C GLU A 22 2.92 -19.04 26.12
N LYS A 23 2.77 -17.86 26.74
CA LYS A 23 1.46 -17.35 27.16
C LYS A 23 0.59 -16.89 25.99
N THR A 24 1.20 -16.28 24.98
CA THR A 24 0.47 -15.73 23.81
C THR A 24 0.53 -16.63 22.59
N GLY A 25 1.39 -17.67 22.59
CA GLY A 25 1.66 -18.49 21.41
C GLY A 25 2.46 -17.79 20.32
N MET A 26 2.91 -16.56 20.57
CA MET A 26 3.68 -15.77 19.61
C MET A 26 5.11 -16.28 19.54
N ASN A 27 5.62 -16.46 18.32
CA ASN A 27 7.01 -16.79 18.06
C ASN A 27 7.64 -15.68 17.25
N ILE A 28 8.79 -15.16 17.69
CA ILE A 28 9.52 -14.08 17.03
C ILE A 28 10.89 -14.63 16.62
N VAL A 29 11.22 -14.48 15.34
CA VAL A 29 12.52 -14.86 14.80
C VAL A 29 13.21 -13.59 14.31
N VAL A 30 14.33 -13.22 14.92
CA VAL A 30 15.14 -12.06 14.52
C VAL A 30 16.39 -12.56 13.78
N ASN A 31 16.59 -12.11 12.56
CA ASN A 31 17.76 -12.41 11.76
C ASN A 31 18.59 -11.14 11.53
N VAL A 32 19.87 -11.20 11.83
CA VAL A 32 20.80 -10.07 11.65
C VAL A 32 21.98 -10.56 10.79
N SER A 33 22.29 -9.82 9.72
CA SER A 33 23.49 -10.05 8.92
C SER A 33 24.50 -8.93 9.20
N LYS A 34 25.75 -9.33 9.39
CA LYS A 34 26.89 -8.40 9.54
C LYS A 34 27.95 -8.73 8.49
N ASN A 35 28.60 -7.71 7.96
CA ASN A 35 29.77 -7.91 7.11
C ASN A 35 31.02 -8.28 7.94
N ALA A 36 32.14 -8.61 7.28
CA ALA A 36 33.41 -8.95 7.93
C ALA A 36 33.93 -7.86 8.90
N LYS A 37 33.50 -6.61 8.74
CA LYS A 37 33.84 -5.49 9.64
C LYS A 37 32.88 -5.35 10.83
N GLY A 38 31.96 -6.29 11.02
CA GLY A 38 30.97 -6.27 12.08
C GLY A 38 29.81 -5.27 11.90
N LYS A 39 29.74 -4.55 10.77
CA LYS A 39 28.66 -3.62 10.47
C LYS A 39 27.40 -4.40 10.08
N ILE A 40 26.25 -4.07 10.68
CA ILE A 40 24.94 -4.64 10.33
C ILE A 40 24.59 -4.21 8.89
N THR A 41 24.37 -5.20 8.02
CA THR A 41 23.96 -5.05 6.63
C THR A 41 22.48 -5.25 6.44
N SER A 42 21.88 -6.14 7.24
CA SER A 42 20.41 -6.31 7.32
C SER A 42 19.97 -6.69 8.73
N ALA A 43 18.76 -6.30 9.10
CA ALA A 43 18.10 -6.75 10.32
C ALA A 43 16.61 -6.95 9.98
N THR A 44 16.15 -8.18 10.14
CA THR A 44 14.75 -8.55 9.90
C THR A 44 14.19 -9.27 11.11
N ALA A 45 12.90 -9.12 11.37
CA ALA A 45 12.18 -9.90 12.36
C ALA A 45 10.93 -10.49 11.71
N GLU A 46 10.62 -11.71 12.07
CA GLU A 46 9.40 -12.38 11.68
C GLU A 46 8.61 -12.69 12.95
N ILE A 47 7.40 -12.17 13.04
CA ILE A 47 6.49 -12.42 14.15
C ILE A 47 5.41 -13.37 13.65
N LEU A 48 5.38 -14.57 14.21
CA LEU A 48 4.41 -15.60 13.89
C LEU A 48 3.34 -15.64 14.99
N ASP A 49 2.08 -15.39 14.61
CA ASP A 49 0.94 -15.50 15.51
C ASP A 49 -0.07 -16.53 14.96
N ARG A 50 -0.46 -17.50 15.80
CA ARG A 50 -1.44 -18.54 15.47
C ARG A 50 -2.82 -18.23 16.06
N GLY A 51 -3.08 -16.98 16.41
CA GLY A 51 -4.34 -16.52 16.97
C GLY A 51 -5.45 -16.34 15.92
N PHE A 52 -6.69 -16.61 16.33
CA PHE A 52 -7.88 -16.14 15.62
C PHE A 52 -8.32 -14.83 16.30
N GLY A 53 -8.21 -13.70 15.62
CA GLY A 53 -8.62 -12.41 16.15
C GLY A 53 -7.58 -11.31 15.93
N ASN A 54 -7.66 -10.25 16.71
CA ASN A 54 -6.70 -9.16 16.62
C ASN A 54 -5.34 -9.60 17.15
N VAL A 55 -4.30 -9.40 16.34
CA VAL A 55 -2.92 -9.64 16.75
C VAL A 55 -2.47 -8.47 17.62
N LYS A 56 -2.05 -8.74 18.84
CA LYS A 56 -1.52 -7.73 19.75
C LYS A 56 -0.02 -7.91 19.95
N ILE A 57 0.78 -6.95 19.50
CA ILE A 57 2.22 -6.92 19.68
C ILE A 57 2.53 -5.96 20.83
N SER A 58 3.02 -6.48 21.96
CA SER A 58 3.35 -5.65 23.12
C SER A 58 4.59 -4.78 22.89
N GLY A 59 4.68 -3.65 23.61
CA GLY A 59 5.88 -2.82 23.61
C GLY A 59 7.13 -3.54 24.11
N GLU A 60 6.96 -4.55 24.96
CA GLU A 60 8.01 -5.46 25.42
C GLU A 60 8.55 -6.32 24.27
N ALA A 61 7.66 -6.95 23.49
CA ALA A 61 8.04 -7.73 22.32
C ALA A 61 8.82 -6.89 21.30
N LEU A 62 8.39 -5.64 21.04
CA LEU A 62 9.11 -4.71 20.17
C LEU A 62 10.50 -4.34 20.73
N SER A 63 10.62 -4.19 22.03
CA SER A 63 11.90 -3.91 22.70
C SER A 63 12.86 -5.09 22.60
N GLU A 64 12.38 -6.32 22.74
CA GLU A 64 13.19 -7.54 22.56
C GLU A 64 13.68 -7.70 21.10
N ILE A 65 12.84 -7.38 20.12
CA ILE A 65 13.25 -7.36 18.71
C ILE A 65 14.42 -6.38 18.50
N VAL A 66 14.32 -5.15 19.02
CA VAL A 66 15.37 -4.15 18.89
C VAL A 66 16.66 -4.58 19.59
N LYS A 67 16.55 -5.17 20.77
CA LYS A 67 17.68 -5.68 21.54
C LYS A 67 18.39 -6.81 20.80
N ALA A 68 17.66 -7.79 20.28
CA ALA A 68 18.21 -8.89 19.51
C ALA A 68 18.83 -8.44 18.18
N ALA A 69 18.23 -7.46 17.51
CA ALA A 69 18.71 -6.92 16.24
C ALA A 69 19.92 -5.96 16.39
N GLY A 70 20.14 -5.39 17.59
CA GLY A 70 21.17 -4.38 17.82
C GLY A 70 20.92 -3.05 17.09
N THR A 71 19.75 -2.86 16.50
CA THR A 71 19.37 -1.66 15.75
C THR A 71 17.86 -1.46 15.81
N LYS A 72 17.42 -0.20 15.77
CA LYS A 72 15.98 0.15 15.64
C LYS A 72 15.48 0.05 14.20
N ASN A 73 16.37 -0.04 13.23
CA ASN A 73 16.00 -0.13 11.82
C ASN A 73 15.80 -1.59 11.39
N VAL A 74 14.78 -2.22 11.95
CA VAL A 74 14.42 -3.61 11.71
C VAL A 74 13.19 -3.67 10.84
N LYS A 75 13.29 -4.33 9.68
CA LYS A 75 12.13 -4.67 8.85
C LYS A 75 11.42 -5.87 9.50
N THR A 76 10.22 -5.66 10.01
CA THR A 76 9.46 -6.68 10.73
C THR A 76 8.28 -7.13 9.91
N THR A 77 8.19 -8.42 9.65
CA THR A 77 7.06 -9.07 9.00
C THR A 77 6.22 -9.78 10.06
N ILE A 78 4.94 -9.44 10.13
CA ILE A 78 3.97 -10.06 11.02
C ILE A 78 3.16 -11.04 10.18
N LYS A 79 3.26 -12.33 10.50
CA LYS A 79 2.52 -13.40 9.83
C LYS A 79 1.46 -13.97 10.75
N ILE A 80 0.22 -13.92 10.32
CA ILE A 80 -0.91 -14.54 11.00
C ILE A 80 -1.13 -15.91 10.34
N LEU A 81 -1.03 -16.97 11.15
CA LEU A 81 -1.06 -18.35 10.68
C LEU A 81 -2.37 -19.04 11.06
N THR A 82 -2.80 -19.99 10.24
CA THR A 82 -3.80 -20.99 10.62
C THR A 82 -3.19 -22.01 11.60
N LYS A 83 -4.03 -22.91 12.15
CA LYS A 83 -3.57 -24.05 12.93
C LYS A 83 -2.60 -24.98 12.18
N ASN A 84 -2.68 -25.01 10.84
CA ASN A 84 -1.84 -25.82 9.97
C ASN A 84 -0.65 -25.05 9.40
N ASP A 85 -0.25 -23.94 10.04
CA ASP A 85 0.88 -23.08 9.65
C ASP A 85 0.75 -22.41 8.27
N TRP A 86 -0.46 -22.29 7.72
CA TRP A 86 -0.68 -21.55 6.51
C TRP A 86 -0.76 -20.05 6.81
N VAL A 87 0.03 -19.25 6.13
CA VAL A 87 -0.01 -17.79 6.24
C VAL A 87 -1.31 -17.29 5.61
N ILE A 88 -2.17 -16.70 6.44
CA ILE A 88 -3.44 -16.10 5.99
C ILE A 88 -3.34 -14.59 5.86
N ARG A 89 -2.36 -13.98 6.53
CA ARG A 89 -2.07 -12.53 6.47
C ARG A 89 -0.59 -12.28 6.68
N GLU A 90 -0.08 -11.31 5.98
CA GLU A 90 1.29 -10.84 6.16
C GLU A 90 1.32 -9.31 6.14
N VAL A 91 1.89 -8.71 7.19
CA VAL A 91 2.06 -7.26 7.31
C VAL A 91 3.52 -6.95 7.60
N THR A 92 4.16 -6.19 6.74
CA THR A 92 5.54 -5.74 6.94
C THR A 92 5.56 -4.32 7.50
N VAL A 93 6.39 -4.10 8.52
CA VAL A 93 6.51 -2.83 9.21
C VAL A 93 7.95 -2.58 9.65
N ASN A 94 8.37 -1.31 9.70
CA ASN A 94 9.64 -0.93 10.30
C ASN A 94 9.44 -0.71 11.80
N VAL A 95 10.26 -1.35 12.65
CA VAL A 95 10.15 -1.22 14.13
C VAL A 95 10.31 0.24 14.59
N ASN A 96 11.14 1.04 13.92
CA ASN A 96 11.21 2.48 14.21
C ASN A 96 9.86 3.18 14.07
N THR A 97 9.05 2.75 13.10
CA THR A 97 7.72 3.31 12.89
C THR A 97 6.79 2.95 14.06
N LEU A 98 6.87 1.72 14.55
CA LEU A 98 6.10 1.26 15.72
C LEU A 98 6.57 1.91 17.02
N LEU A 99 7.89 2.07 17.20
CA LEU A 99 8.48 2.63 18.43
C LEU A 99 8.38 4.16 18.51
N LYS A 100 8.09 4.85 17.44
CA LYS A 100 7.80 6.30 17.47
C LYS A 100 6.46 6.55 18.18
N ARG A 101 6.39 6.22 19.46
CA ARG A 101 5.24 6.39 20.37
C ARG A 101 4.63 7.79 20.36
N THR A 102 5.38 8.80 19.96
CA THR A 102 4.93 10.18 19.77
C THR A 102 4.14 10.38 18.48
N MET A 103 4.18 9.44 17.54
CA MET A 103 3.33 9.50 16.35
C MET A 103 1.89 9.18 16.79
N ARG A 104 1.06 10.21 16.74
CA ARG A 104 -0.38 10.05 16.94
C ARG A 104 -0.87 8.94 16.00
N PRO A 105 -1.73 8.00 16.44
CA PRO A 105 -2.25 6.89 15.64
C PRO A 105 -2.81 7.35 14.27
N LYS A 106 -3.36 8.58 14.21
CA LYS A 106 -3.84 9.23 12.99
C LYS A 106 -2.77 9.48 11.91
N LYS A 107 -1.48 9.36 12.23
CA LYS A 107 -0.37 9.56 11.27
C LYS A 107 0.17 8.26 10.67
N MET A 108 -0.37 7.13 11.06
CA MET A 108 0.02 5.84 10.51
C MET A 108 -1.00 5.40 9.47
N LYS A 109 -0.52 4.76 8.42
CA LYS A 109 -1.30 4.24 7.29
C LYS A 109 -0.85 2.84 6.94
N ILE A 110 -1.68 2.12 6.21
CA ILE A 110 -1.33 0.85 5.60
C ILE A 110 -1.34 1.01 4.09
N ILE A 111 -0.39 0.38 3.43
CA ILE A 111 -0.37 0.16 1.99
C ILE A 111 -0.32 -1.35 1.74
N GLU A 112 -0.86 -1.78 0.63
CA GLU A 112 -0.77 -3.15 0.15
C GLU A 112 0.42 -3.27 -0.81
N ILE A 113 1.05 -4.43 -0.82
CA ILE A 113 2.09 -4.78 -1.78
C ILE A 113 1.49 -5.82 -2.73
N ASP A 114 1.44 -5.50 -3.99
CA ASP A 114 1.07 -6.45 -5.03
C ASP A 114 2.10 -7.61 -5.03
N PRO A 115 1.68 -8.86 -4.77
CA PRO A 115 2.61 -9.98 -4.64
C PRO A 115 3.30 -10.36 -5.96
N GLU A 116 2.71 -10.02 -7.11
CA GLU A 116 3.26 -10.36 -8.42
C GLU A 116 4.25 -9.31 -8.91
N THR A 117 3.92 -8.04 -8.73
CA THR A 117 4.72 -6.92 -9.27
C THR A 117 5.62 -6.26 -8.23
N GLY A 118 5.32 -6.45 -6.92
CA GLY A 118 5.95 -5.71 -5.83
C GLY A 118 5.54 -4.24 -5.76
N GLU A 119 4.58 -3.82 -6.57
CA GLU A 119 4.09 -2.44 -6.55
C GLU A 119 3.33 -2.13 -5.27
N LYS A 120 3.46 -0.88 -4.81
CA LYS A 120 2.78 -0.38 -3.63
C LYS A 120 1.42 0.19 -4.02
N LEU A 121 0.37 -0.28 -3.34
CA LEU A 121 -1.02 0.09 -3.57
C LEU A 121 -1.54 0.86 -2.36
N VAL A 122 -2.31 1.92 -2.61
CA VAL A 122 -3.05 2.61 -1.55
C VAL A 122 -4.34 1.87 -1.24
N VAL A 123 -4.73 1.84 0.04
CA VAL A 123 -5.93 1.14 0.50
C VAL A 123 -6.82 2.04 1.35
N SER A 124 -8.12 1.75 1.36
CA SER A 124 -9.11 2.53 2.12
C SER A 124 -9.16 2.19 3.60
N LYS A 125 -8.62 1.04 3.99
CA LYS A 125 -8.80 0.45 5.32
C LYS A 125 -7.66 0.80 6.27
N MET A 126 -7.97 0.92 7.55
CA MET A 126 -7.02 1.14 8.65
C MET A 126 -7.22 0.07 9.73
N PRO A 127 -6.76 -1.16 9.47
CA PRO A 127 -7.03 -2.29 10.36
C PRO A 127 -6.09 -2.34 11.57
N PHE A 128 -5.39 -1.26 11.90
CA PHE A 128 -4.51 -1.28 13.06
C PHE A 128 -4.83 -0.16 14.06
N ARG A 129 -4.54 -0.43 15.34
CA ARG A 129 -4.65 0.52 16.45
C ARG A 129 -3.37 0.50 17.26
N VAL A 130 -3.01 1.67 17.79
CA VAL A 130 -1.99 1.75 18.84
C VAL A 130 -2.72 1.95 20.14
N ALA A 131 -2.60 0.98 21.05
CA ALA A 131 -3.21 1.05 22.38
C ALA A 131 -2.44 2.01 23.29
N ALA A 132 -3.07 2.42 24.41
CA ALA A 132 -2.47 3.33 25.38
C ALA A 132 -1.19 2.79 26.02
N ASP A 133 -1.05 1.47 26.13
CA ASP A 133 0.12 0.76 26.62
C ASP A 133 1.27 0.67 25.59
N GLY A 134 1.08 1.26 24.41
CA GLY A 134 2.04 1.23 23.30
C GLY A 134 2.05 -0.08 22.53
N SER A 135 1.11 -1.00 22.79
CA SER A 135 0.93 -2.18 21.95
C SER A 135 0.29 -1.82 20.62
N VAL A 136 0.60 -2.59 19.59
CA VAL A 136 -0.02 -2.48 18.26
C VAL A 136 -1.00 -3.64 18.08
N GLU A 137 -2.25 -3.31 17.79
CA GLU A 137 -3.30 -4.28 17.49
C GLU A 137 -3.62 -4.24 16.02
N LEU A 138 -3.64 -5.41 15.37
CA LEU A 138 -4.01 -5.61 13.98
C LEU A 138 -5.34 -6.34 13.92
N ASP A 139 -6.34 -5.73 13.26
CA ASP A 139 -7.62 -6.38 12.97
C ASP A 139 -7.50 -7.16 11.67
N HIS A 140 -7.31 -8.47 11.80
CA HIS A 140 -7.11 -9.35 10.65
C HIS A 140 -8.36 -9.51 9.78
N ASN A 141 -9.55 -9.21 10.29
CA ASN A 141 -10.80 -9.31 9.52
C ASN A 141 -10.94 -8.16 8.52
N GLU A 142 -10.36 -7.00 8.83
CA GLU A 142 -10.35 -5.86 7.93
C GLU A 142 -9.23 -5.92 6.88
N LEU A 143 -8.19 -6.72 7.13
CA LEU A 143 -7.14 -7.00 6.14
C LEU A 143 -7.65 -8.06 5.16
N GLY A 144 -7.61 -7.78 3.86
CA GLY A 144 -7.79 -8.78 2.82
C GLY A 144 -6.69 -9.85 2.84
N HIS A 145 -6.71 -10.81 1.92
CA HIS A 145 -5.54 -11.64 1.65
C HIS A 145 -4.52 -10.78 0.90
N GLY A 146 -3.33 -10.58 1.44
CA GLY A 146 -2.31 -9.76 0.82
C GLY A 146 -1.09 -9.51 1.70
N ILE A 147 -0.12 -8.85 1.14
CA ILE A 147 1.08 -8.37 1.84
C ILE A 147 0.86 -6.89 2.14
N TYR A 148 1.04 -6.50 3.38
CA TYR A 148 0.80 -5.12 3.82
C TYR A 148 2.05 -4.53 4.46
N GLU A 149 2.25 -3.23 4.23
CA GLU A 149 3.31 -2.44 4.86
C GLU A 149 2.68 -1.30 5.67
N LEU A 150 3.07 -1.20 6.94
CA LEU A 150 2.69 -0.08 7.78
C LEU A 150 3.63 1.10 7.49
N VAL A 151 3.06 2.22 7.09
CA VAL A 151 3.79 3.42 6.68
C VAL A 151 3.33 4.65 7.45
N THR A 152 4.08 5.73 7.39
CA THR A 152 3.63 7.03 7.89
C THR A 152 2.63 7.66 6.93
N ALA A 153 1.82 8.60 7.43
CA ALA A 153 0.91 9.36 6.58
C ALA A 153 1.65 10.14 5.47
N ASP A 154 2.86 10.62 5.76
CA ASP A 154 3.68 11.36 4.79
C ASP A 154 4.17 10.43 3.67
N GLU A 155 4.55 9.18 4.00
CA GLU A 155 4.94 8.16 3.01
C GLU A 155 3.76 7.75 2.13
N GLU A 156 2.58 7.55 2.71
CA GLU A 156 1.36 7.24 1.95
C GLU A 156 0.94 8.43 1.07
N GLU A 157 1.06 9.66 1.56
CA GLU A 157 0.78 10.87 0.77
C GLU A 157 1.75 11.01 -0.41
N ALA A 158 3.05 10.72 -0.21
CA ALA A 158 4.04 10.74 -1.28
C ALA A 158 3.73 9.69 -2.36
N LEU A 159 3.39 8.45 -1.95
CA LEU A 159 2.94 7.39 -2.84
C LEU A 159 1.68 7.81 -3.62
N THR A 160 0.69 8.35 -2.92
CA THR A 160 -0.56 8.85 -3.52
C THR A 160 -0.30 9.91 -4.60
N LYS A 161 0.58 10.87 -4.32
CA LYS A 161 0.99 11.90 -5.29
C LYS A 161 1.67 11.27 -6.52
N GLN A 162 2.51 10.25 -6.32
CA GLN A 162 3.16 9.54 -7.42
C GLN A 162 2.13 8.82 -8.29
N ILE A 163 1.18 8.07 -7.70
CA ILE A 163 0.10 7.38 -8.40
C ILE A 163 -0.76 8.39 -9.18
N LEU A 164 -1.21 9.47 -8.54
CA LEU A 164 -2.02 10.49 -9.22
C LEU A 164 -1.27 11.16 -10.38
N ARG A 165 0.05 11.33 -10.31
CA ARG A 165 0.86 11.89 -11.41
C ARG A 165 0.94 10.93 -12.60
N SER A 166 0.99 9.63 -12.37
CA SER A 166 1.04 8.61 -13.44
C SER A 166 -0.27 8.52 -14.23
N ILE A 167 -1.41 8.84 -13.62
CA ILE A 167 -2.72 8.77 -14.28
C ILE A 167 -2.89 9.95 -15.23
N LYS A 168 -2.88 9.69 -16.53
CA LYS A 168 -3.02 10.69 -17.60
C LYS A 168 -3.97 10.18 -18.68
N ALA A 169 -4.58 11.10 -19.40
CA ALA A 169 -5.32 10.78 -20.62
C ALA A 169 -4.35 10.59 -21.79
N THR A 170 -4.61 9.63 -22.65
CA THR A 170 -3.82 9.41 -23.88
C THR A 170 -3.88 10.60 -24.85
N LYS A 171 -4.95 11.39 -24.77
CA LYS A 171 -5.17 12.58 -25.58
C LYS A 171 -5.77 13.69 -24.74
N GLN A 172 -5.31 14.91 -24.95
CA GLN A 172 -5.86 16.11 -24.30
C GLN A 172 -7.01 16.72 -25.11
N SER A 173 -7.16 16.32 -26.37
CA SER A 173 -8.25 16.78 -27.24
C SER A 173 -8.67 15.71 -28.23
N ALA A 174 -9.92 15.81 -28.69
CA ALA A 174 -10.48 14.98 -29.75
C ALA A 174 -11.39 15.82 -30.66
N THR A 175 -11.38 15.52 -31.95
CA THR A 175 -12.32 16.08 -32.92
C THR A 175 -13.15 14.95 -33.49
N ILE A 176 -14.46 15.08 -33.39
CA ILE A 176 -15.45 14.13 -33.92
C ILE A 176 -16.51 14.85 -34.73
N ARG A 177 -17.33 14.12 -35.44
CA ARG A 177 -18.51 14.68 -36.12
C ARG A 177 -19.78 14.40 -35.34
N GLU A 178 -20.85 15.08 -35.64
CA GLU A 178 -22.19 14.76 -35.12
C GLU A 178 -22.49 13.28 -35.31
N ARG A 179 -23.06 12.65 -34.27
CA ARG A 179 -23.40 11.21 -34.17
C ARG A 179 -22.20 10.25 -34.21
N GLN A 180 -20.97 10.78 -34.32
CA GLN A 180 -19.77 9.98 -34.14
C GLN A 180 -19.35 9.93 -32.66
N GLY A 181 -18.55 8.91 -32.33
CA GLY A 181 -18.04 8.71 -30.97
C GLY A 181 -16.54 8.53 -30.91
N THR A 182 -15.99 8.82 -29.78
CA THR A 182 -14.62 8.49 -29.34
C THR A 182 -14.66 8.07 -27.91
N TYR A 183 -13.50 7.72 -27.36
CA TYR A 183 -13.39 7.35 -25.94
C TYR A 183 -12.40 8.25 -25.23
N PHE A 184 -12.65 8.45 -23.94
CA PHE A 184 -11.68 8.98 -23.00
C PHE A 184 -10.78 7.83 -22.55
N TRP A 185 -9.58 7.72 -23.13
CA TRP A 185 -8.62 6.68 -22.77
C TRP A 185 -7.56 7.22 -21.83
N PHE A 186 -7.10 6.35 -20.94
CA PHE A 186 -5.95 6.60 -20.07
C PHE A 186 -4.68 6.00 -20.68
N GLU A 187 -3.51 6.56 -20.32
CA GLU A 187 -2.22 6.02 -20.72
C GLU A 187 -2.03 4.61 -20.16
N LYS A 188 -1.22 3.80 -20.86
CA LYS A 188 -0.80 2.50 -20.37
C LYS A 188 0.09 2.68 -19.13
N GLY A 189 0.07 1.71 -18.19
CA GLY A 189 0.87 1.74 -16.97
C GLY A 189 0.16 2.35 -15.76
N VAL A 190 -1.12 2.71 -15.88
CA VAL A 190 -1.94 2.98 -14.69
C VAL A 190 -2.23 1.66 -13.98
N ASN A 191 -1.76 1.53 -12.74
CA ASN A 191 -2.16 0.39 -11.91
C ASN A 191 -3.58 0.63 -11.37
N TRP A 192 -4.54 -0.06 -11.97
CA TRP A 192 -5.96 0.10 -11.68
C TRP A 192 -6.37 -0.47 -10.31
N PHE A 193 -5.55 -1.28 -9.67
CA PHE A 193 -5.77 -1.73 -8.28
C PHE A 193 -5.73 -0.57 -7.27
N ASN A 194 -5.11 0.56 -7.63
CA ASN A 194 -5.17 1.77 -6.83
C ASN A 194 -6.48 2.57 -6.98
N VAL A 195 -7.33 2.22 -7.95
CA VAL A 195 -8.48 3.05 -8.37
C VAL A 195 -9.79 2.44 -7.89
N ASP A 196 -10.43 3.13 -6.96
CA ASP A 196 -11.79 2.81 -6.50
C ASP A 196 -12.84 3.08 -7.60
N LYS A 197 -12.76 4.28 -8.23
CA LYS A 197 -13.81 4.71 -9.17
C LYS A 197 -13.32 5.72 -10.19
N VAL A 198 -13.87 5.63 -11.40
CA VAL A 198 -13.77 6.66 -12.42
C VAL A 198 -15.17 7.18 -12.76
N THR A 199 -15.37 8.50 -12.71
CA THR A 199 -16.63 9.17 -13.09
C THR A 199 -16.38 10.14 -14.23
N PHE A 200 -17.25 10.14 -15.21
CA PHE A 200 -17.17 11.04 -16.34
C PHE A 200 -18.31 12.06 -16.33
N SER A 201 -18.00 13.27 -16.77
CA SER A 201 -18.97 14.34 -16.98
C SER A 201 -18.56 15.23 -18.16
N VAL A 202 -19.51 15.94 -18.71
CA VAL A 202 -19.31 16.90 -19.82
C VAL A 202 -19.80 18.28 -19.41
N LEU A 203 -19.05 19.32 -19.75
CA LEU A 203 -19.42 20.70 -19.38
C LEU A 203 -20.63 21.21 -20.15
N ASN A 204 -20.70 20.91 -21.46
CA ASN A 204 -21.83 21.29 -22.30
C ASN A 204 -22.50 20.03 -22.87
N PRO A 205 -23.61 19.57 -22.27
CA PRO A 205 -24.31 18.36 -22.68
C PRO A 205 -25.04 18.51 -24.01
N ASP A 206 -25.26 19.72 -24.53
CA ASP A 206 -25.84 19.93 -25.83
C ASP A 206 -24.85 19.63 -27.00
N VAL A 207 -23.55 19.82 -26.75
CA VAL A 207 -22.51 19.58 -27.73
C VAL A 207 -22.11 18.10 -27.78
N ALA A 208 -21.96 17.46 -26.62
CA ALA A 208 -21.59 16.05 -26.52
C ALA A 208 -22.14 15.41 -25.25
N ARG A 209 -22.27 14.10 -25.24
CA ARG A 209 -22.56 13.30 -24.07
C ARG A 209 -21.42 12.32 -23.79
N VAL A 210 -21.26 11.93 -22.54
CA VAL A 210 -20.29 10.91 -22.13
C VAL A 210 -21.03 9.83 -21.30
N SER A 211 -20.70 8.57 -21.55
CA SER A 211 -21.24 7.42 -20.78
C SER A 211 -20.32 7.06 -19.62
N SER A 212 -20.81 6.19 -18.73
CA SER A 212 -20.05 5.71 -17.55
C SER A 212 -18.74 5.00 -17.88
N ASN A 213 -18.62 4.43 -19.09
CA ASN A 213 -17.40 3.78 -19.59
C ASN A 213 -16.49 4.72 -20.40
N GLY A 214 -16.74 6.03 -20.37
CA GLY A 214 -15.92 7.04 -21.04
C GLY A 214 -16.16 7.20 -22.54
N ARG A 215 -17.23 6.59 -23.12
CA ARG A 215 -17.59 6.80 -24.52
C ARG A 215 -18.22 8.18 -24.70
N ILE A 216 -17.63 9.00 -25.57
CA ILE A 216 -18.05 10.36 -25.90
C ILE A 216 -18.76 10.31 -27.25
N THR A 217 -19.95 10.91 -27.32
CA THR A 217 -20.74 10.99 -28.57
C THR A 217 -21.04 12.46 -28.86
N GLY A 218 -20.71 12.94 -30.08
CA GLY A 218 -21.04 14.27 -30.55
C GLY A 218 -22.54 14.42 -30.85
N LEU A 219 -23.16 15.51 -30.36
CA LEU A 219 -24.59 15.79 -30.54
C LEU A 219 -24.83 16.95 -31.50
N LYS A 220 -24.18 18.10 -31.26
CA LYS A 220 -24.26 19.31 -32.06
C LYS A 220 -22.89 19.91 -32.30
N PRO A 221 -22.68 20.64 -33.42
CA PRO A 221 -21.41 21.32 -33.65
C PRO A 221 -21.09 22.29 -32.51
N GLY A 222 -19.84 22.28 -32.08
CA GLY A 222 -19.37 23.11 -30.97
C GLY A 222 -18.16 22.53 -30.29
N LYS A 223 -17.78 23.19 -29.19
CA LYS A 223 -16.64 22.78 -28.35
C LYS A 223 -17.08 22.57 -26.90
N THR A 224 -16.64 21.51 -26.30
CA THR A 224 -16.92 21.20 -24.87
C THR A 224 -15.72 20.54 -24.22
N VAL A 225 -15.80 20.33 -22.91
CA VAL A 225 -14.77 19.62 -22.13
C VAL A 225 -15.40 18.43 -21.44
N VAL A 226 -14.81 17.27 -21.63
CA VAL A 226 -15.12 16.07 -20.86
C VAL A 226 -14.14 15.99 -19.68
N LYS A 227 -14.67 15.77 -18.50
CA LYS A 227 -13.92 15.56 -17.26
C LYS A 227 -14.01 14.10 -16.86
N ALA A 228 -12.87 13.52 -16.51
CA ALA A 228 -12.77 12.26 -15.78
C ALA A 228 -12.28 12.55 -14.36
N VAL A 229 -13.04 12.14 -13.36
CA VAL A 229 -12.62 12.17 -11.96
C VAL A 229 -12.21 10.76 -11.60
N VAL A 230 -10.92 10.56 -11.37
CA VAL A 230 -10.35 9.29 -10.92
C VAL A 230 -10.17 9.37 -9.42
N ARG A 231 -10.86 8.52 -8.67
CA ARG A 231 -10.76 8.40 -7.22
C ARG A 231 -9.96 7.16 -6.87
N LEU A 232 -8.97 7.31 -6.00
CA LEU A 232 -8.16 6.21 -5.47
C LEU A 232 -8.84 5.55 -4.27
N GLU A 233 -8.39 4.35 -3.94
CA GLU A 233 -8.86 3.56 -2.80
C GLU A 233 -8.75 4.31 -1.46
N ASN A 234 -7.74 5.16 -1.27
CA ASN A 234 -7.61 6.01 -0.09
C ASN A 234 -8.46 7.30 -0.12
N GLY A 235 -9.36 7.43 -1.09
CA GLY A 235 -10.29 8.55 -1.23
C GLY A 235 -9.73 9.78 -1.93
N GLN A 236 -8.43 9.87 -2.17
CA GLN A 236 -7.82 10.97 -2.94
C GLN A 236 -8.25 10.89 -4.41
N SER A 237 -8.31 12.04 -5.08
CA SER A 237 -8.81 12.06 -6.45
C SER A 237 -8.07 13.03 -7.35
N LYS A 238 -8.14 12.77 -8.66
CA LYS A 238 -7.61 13.62 -9.71
C LYS A 238 -8.66 13.88 -10.79
N VAL A 239 -8.73 15.13 -11.23
CA VAL A 239 -9.56 15.53 -12.36
C VAL A 239 -8.70 15.65 -13.60
N ILE A 240 -9.04 14.88 -14.63
CA ILE A 240 -8.40 14.94 -15.94
C ILE A 240 -9.41 15.49 -16.95
N ARG A 241 -8.95 16.33 -17.84
CA ARG A 241 -9.81 17.02 -18.82
C ARG A 241 -9.38 16.70 -20.23
N MET A 242 -10.37 16.56 -21.12
CA MET A 242 -10.17 16.43 -22.56
C MET A 242 -11.10 17.39 -23.29
N THR A 243 -10.55 18.23 -24.16
CA THR A 243 -11.33 19.10 -25.02
C THR A 243 -11.91 18.31 -26.17
N VAL A 244 -13.21 18.43 -26.42
CA VAL A 244 -13.91 17.77 -27.52
C VAL A 244 -14.49 18.81 -28.47
N THR A 245 -14.12 18.72 -29.73
CA THR A 245 -14.69 19.54 -30.82
C THR A 245 -15.59 18.65 -31.66
N VAL A 246 -16.84 19.06 -31.79
CA VAL A 246 -17.83 18.38 -32.66
C VAL A 246 -18.03 19.22 -33.92
N ASN A 247 -17.74 18.65 -35.06
CA ASN A 247 -17.97 19.27 -36.35
C ASN A 247 -19.31 18.80 -36.93
N LYS A 248 -19.90 19.63 -37.79
CA LYS A 248 -21.12 19.29 -38.52
C LYS A 248 -20.92 18.03 -39.37
N LYS A 249 -21.92 17.18 -39.39
CA LYS A 249 -21.95 16.04 -40.34
C LYS A 249 -21.92 16.58 -41.76
N LYS A 250 -20.96 16.12 -42.57
CA LYS A 250 -21.02 16.35 -44.00
C LYS A 250 -22.14 15.53 -44.63
#